data_447fcc9288f0fe81464035e0bf82bfae
#
_entry.id   447fcc9288f0fe81464035e0bf82bfae
#
_cell.length_a   1.000
_cell.length_b   1.000
_cell.length_c   1.000
_cell.angle_alpha   90.00
_cell.angle_beta   90.00
_cell.angle_gamma   90.00
#
_symmetry.space_group_name_H-M   'P 1'
#
loop_
_entity.id
_entity.type
_entity.pdbx_description
1 polymer ?
#
loop_
_entity_poly.entity_id
_entity_poly.type
_entity_poly.pdbx_seq_one_letter_code
_entity_poly.pdbx_strand_id
1 'polypeptide(L)'
;LLGKKVGSIRRERGIVALRDVHRLQLDTRTLGDLFEAWIGDDDPSALADEVAMALADFASTGAKIALMHGNRDFLLGEAYAARCGARLMGEAEVITSGLRPILLMHGDSLCTDDIGYQEFRSLVRQPAWQADFLGQPLAARHAFAAQARAQSREATSSKATEIMDVNQVAVQQVLVKHGVCDLLHGHTHRPKVHEFAFGGLPGEDEQPATRTVLGDWETSAWFAQIHAGEIS
;
A
#
# COMPACT_ATOMS: atom_id res chain seq x y z
N LEU A 1 29.33 3.60 -5.37
CA LEU A 1 28.22 4.47 -4.94
C LEU A 1 27.14 4.45 -6.05
N LEU A 2 26.40 3.36 -6.14
CA LEU A 2 25.17 3.31 -6.93
C LEU A 2 24.04 3.82 -6.03
N GLY A 3 23.59 5.03 -6.30
CA GLY A 3 22.42 5.60 -5.61
C GLY A 3 21.21 4.72 -5.88
N LYS A 4 20.56 4.25 -4.83
CA LYS A 4 19.28 3.55 -4.90
C LYS A 4 18.28 4.48 -5.61
N LYS A 5 17.85 4.13 -6.81
CA LYS A 5 16.85 4.91 -7.57
C LYS A 5 15.49 4.32 -7.31
N VAL A 6 14.62 5.08 -6.65
CA VAL A 6 13.18 4.84 -6.74
C VAL A 6 12.77 5.35 -8.12
N GLY A 7 12.32 4.44 -8.98
CA GLY A 7 11.96 4.79 -10.35
C GLY A 7 10.63 5.55 -10.43
N SER A 8 10.51 6.49 -11.34
CA SER A 8 9.25 7.15 -11.65
C SER A 8 8.97 7.09 -13.15
N ILE A 9 7.75 6.77 -13.53
CA ILE A 9 7.27 6.78 -14.92
C ILE A 9 6.24 7.89 -15.05
N ARG A 10 6.41 8.79 -16.03
CA ARG A 10 5.42 9.85 -16.30
C ARG A 10 4.10 9.24 -16.75
N ARG A 11 3.03 9.72 -16.14
CA ARG A 11 1.66 9.31 -16.42
C ARG A 11 1.17 9.93 -17.73
N GLU A 12 0.95 9.09 -18.75
CA GLU A 12 -0.12 9.31 -19.71
C GLU A 12 -1.19 8.25 -19.39
N ARG A 13 -2.17 8.62 -18.54
CA ARG A 13 -3.29 7.78 -18.09
C ARG A 13 -2.85 6.44 -17.45
N GLY A 14 -3.02 6.28 -16.17
CA GLY A 14 -2.67 5.19 -15.22
C GLY A 14 -2.43 3.74 -15.67
N ILE A 15 -2.75 3.38 -16.90
CA ILE A 15 -2.62 2.05 -17.51
C ILE A 15 -1.24 1.86 -18.18
N VAL A 16 -0.52 2.94 -18.51
CA VAL A 16 0.74 2.84 -19.27
C VAL A 16 1.86 2.22 -18.44
N ALA A 17 1.87 2.46 -17.11
CA ALA A 17 2.88 1.87 -16.23
C ALA A 17 2.85 0.34 -16.22
N LEU A 18 1.66 -0.28 -16.32
CA LEU A 18 1.49 -1.73 -16.39
C LEU A 18 2.02 -2.34 -17.69
N ARG A 19 1.94 -1.61 -18.82
CA ARG A 19 2.40 -2.09 -20.12
C ARG A 19 3.93 -2.17 -20.23
N ASP A 20 4.65 -1.30 -19.56
CA ASP A 20 6.13 -1.32 -19.58
C ASP A 20 6.69 -2.40 -18.64
N VAL A 21 5.99 -2.73 -17.56
CA VAL A 21 6.30 -3.88 -16.68
C VAL A 21 6.09 -5.22 -17.42
N HIS A 22 5.23 -5.25 -18.43
CA HIS A 22 4.94 -6.41 -19.27
C HIS A 22 6.19 -7.07 -19.92
N ARG A 23 7.24 -6.29 -20.15
CA ARG A 23 8.48 -6.80 -20.77
C ARG A 23 9.39 -7.56 -19.80
N LEU A 24 9.15 -7.45 -18.49
CA LEU A 24 10.07 -7.93 -17.47
C LEU A 24 9.62 -9.23 -16.78
N GLN A 25 8.39 -9.73 -17.04
CA GLN A 25 7.79 -10.91 -16.38
C GLN A 25 7.93 -10.88 -14.85
N LEU A 26 7.79 -9.70 -14.24
CA LEU A 26 7.99 -9.49 -12.82
C LEU A 26 6.70 -9.71 -12.05
N ASP A 27 6.80 -10.42 -10.94
CA ASP A 27 5.72 -10.45 -9.94
C ASP A 27 5.47 -9.02 -9.43
N THR A 28 4.22 -8.58 -9.44
CA THR A 28 3.83 -7.22 -9.10
C THR A 28 3.01 -7.18 -7.82
N ARG A 29 3.28 -6.20 -6.96
CA ARG A 29 2.53 -5.96 -5.73
C ARG A 29 2.13 -4.49 -5.64
N THR A 30 0.85 -4.24 -5.36
CA THR A 30 0.41 -2.89 -4.96
C THR A 30 0.47 -2.78 -3.44
N LEU A 31 0.89 -1.65 -2.93
CA LEU A 31 0.97 -1.40 -1.49
C LEU A 31 -0.19 -0.55 -0.98
N GLY A 32 -1.39 -0.79 -1.50
CA GLY A 32 -2.64 -0.12 -1.12
C GLY A 32 -2.94 1.14 -1.93
N ASP A 33 -4.15 1.66 -1.73
CA ASP A 33 -4.67 2.84 -2.39
C ASP A 33 -4.65 2.75 -3.93
N LEU A 34 -4.96 1.56 -4.48
CA LEU A 34 -5.16 1.37 -5.91
C LEU A 34 -6.31 2.26 -6.43
N PHE A 35 -7.30 2.51 -5.57
CA PHE A 35 -8.46 3.37 -5.82
C PHE A 35 -8.57 4.47 -4.77
N GLU A 36 -9.14 5.62 -5.18
CA GLU A 36 -9.41 6.75 -4.29
C GLU A 36 -10.48 6.47 -3.24
N ALA A 37 -11.38 5.55 -3.52
CA ALA A 37 -12.38 5.00 -2.61
C ALA A 37 -12.86 3.66 -3.15
N TRP A 38 -13.13 2.71 -2.26
CA TRP A 38 -13.74 1.43 -2.58
C TRP A 38 -14.84 1.13 -1.56
N ILE A 39 -16.05 0.88 -2.03
CA ILE A 39 -17.23 0.70 -1.17
C ILE A 39 -17.83 -0.70 -1.27
N GLY A 40 -17.17 -1.60 -1.97
CA GLY A 40 -17.55 -3.00 -2.18
C GLY A 40 -17.36 -3.43 -3.62
N ASP A 41 -17.15 -4.72 -3.82
CA ASP A 41 -16.93 -5.32 -5.15
C ASP A 41 -18.17 -5.30 -6.05
N ASP A 42 -19.32 -4.98 -5.48
CA ASP A 42 -20.63 -4.87 -6.15
C ASP A 42 -20.90 -3.45 -6.68
N ASP A 43 -20.02 -2.48 -6.42
CA ASP A 43 -20.16 -1.12 -6.95
C ASP A 43 -19.73 -1.09 -8.44
N PRO A 44 -20.65 -0.75 -9.37
CA PRO A 44 -20.31 -0.67 -10.78
C PRO A 44 -19.42 0.54 -11.05
N SER A 45 -18.22 0.28 -11.53
CA SER A 45 -17.24 1.32 -11.85
C SER A 45 -16.49 0.99 -13.14
N ALA A 46 -16.67 1.83 -14.17
CA ALA A 46 -15.94 1.68 -15.43
C ALA A 46 -14.43 1.70 -15.24
N LEU A 47 -13.91 2.52 -14.31
CA LEU A 47 -12.50 2.54 -13.98
C LEU A 47 -12.05 1.22 -13.35
N ALA A 48 -12.83 0.67 -12.41
CA ALA A 48 -12.52 -0.63 -11.80
C ALA A 48 -12.50 -1.76 -12.84
N ASP A 49 -13.43 -1.74 -13.79
CA ASP A 49 -13.47 -2.71 -14.89
C ASP A 49 -12.24 -2.59 -15.80
N GLU A 50 -11.85 -1.37 -16.16
CA GLU A 50 -10.67 -1.11 -16.99
C GLU A 50 -9.38 -1.57 -16.29
N VAL A 51 -9.24 -1.28 -14.99
CA VAL A 51 -8.10 -1.71 -14.18
C VAL A 51 -8.07 -3.24 -14.04
N ALA A 52 -9.23 -3.86 -13.78
CA ALA A 52 -9.30 -5.32 -13.66
C ALA A 52 -8.90 -6.02 -14.96
N MET A 53 -9.37 -5.53 -16.12
CA MET A 53 -8.98 -6.09 -17.42
C MET A 53 -7.46 -5.94 -17.65
N ALA A 54 -6.89 -4.78 -17.39
CA ALA A 54 -5.47 -4.54 -17.58
C ALA A 54 -4.59 -5.43 -16.68
N LEU A 55 -5.02 -5.66 -15.43
CA LEU A 55 -4.33 -6.55 -14.50
C LEU A 55 -4.49 -8.03 -14.93
N ALA A 56 -5.69 -8.44 -15.35
CA ALA A 56 -5.94 -9.80 -15.83
C ALA A 56 -5.12 -10.11 -17.11
N ASP A 57 -5.04 -9.17 -18.04
CA ASP A 57 -4.18 -9.29 -19.23
C ASP A 57 -2.71 -9.46 -18.82
N PHE A 58 -2.25 -8.69 -17.83
CA PHE A 58 -0.90 -8.83 -17.30
C PHE A 58 -0.69 -10.18 -16.60
N ALA A 59 -1.63 -10.63 -15.77
CA ALA A 59 -1.59 -11.95 -15.13
C ALA A 59 -1.53 -13.09 -16.16
N SER A 60 -2.22 -12.94 -17.31
CA SER A 60 -2.23 -13.94 -18.39
C SER A 60 -0.84 -14.21 -19.00
N THR A 61 0.11 -13.30 -18.81
CA THR A 61 1.51 -13.50 -19.22
C THR A 61 2.31 -14.42 -18.29
N GLY A 62 1.71 -14.86 -17.17
CA GLY A 62 2.35 -15.68 -16.15
C GLY A 62 2.87 -14.87 -14.95
N ALA A 63 2.72 -13.54 -14.95
CA ALA A 63 3.08 -12.70 -13.82
C ALA A 63 2.12 -12.93 -12.65
N LYS A 64 2.64 -12.95 -11.43
CA LYS A 64 1.83 -13.02 -10.22
C LYS A 64 1.53 -11.62 -9.71
N ILE A 65 0.25 -11.36 -9.46
CA ILE A 65 -0.21 -10.07 -8.95
C ILE A 65 -0.72 -10.25 -7.52
N ALA A 66 -0.32 -9.34 -6.64
CA ALA A 66 -0.84 -9.28 -5.28
C ALA A 66 -1.27 -7.85 -4.95
N LEU A 67 -2.46 -7.70 -4.39
CA LEU A 67 -3.07 -6.43 -4.03
C LEU A 67 -3.11 -6.31 -2.51
N MET A 68 -2.55 -5.24 -1.98
CA MET A 68 -2.65 -4.89 -0.57
C MET A 68 -3.71 -3.81 -0.38
N HIS A 69 -4.43 -3.86 0.72
CA HIS A 69 -5.36 -2.81 1.10
C HIS A 69 -4.61 -1.54 1.55
N GLY A 70 -5.05 -0.39 1.06
CA GLY A 70 -4.72 0.90 1.64
C GLY A 70 -5.82 1.42 2.56
N ASN A 71 -5.73 2.67 2.94
CA ASN A 71 -6.74 3.33 3.75
C ASN A 71 -7.95 3.82 2.92
N ARG A 72 -7.85 3.82 1.61
CA ARG A 72 -8.91 4.26 0.68
C ARG A 72 -9.70 3.09 0.09
N ASP A 73 -9.07 1.92 -0.02
CA ASP A 73 -9.63 0.76 -0.71
C ASP A 73 -9.64 -0.52 0.16
N PHE A 74 -9.75 -0.35 1.48
CA PHE A 74 -9.71 -1.45 2.45
C PHE A 74 -10.91 -2.42 2.38
N LEU A 75 -11.93 -2.10 1.62
CA LEU A 75 -13.09 -2.96 1.34
C LEU A 75 -12.98 -3.71 0.00
N LEU A 76 -11.83 -3.59 -0.70
CA LEU A 76 -11.56 -4.38 -1.88
C LEU A 76 -11.53 -5.86 -1.51
N GLY A 77 -12.41 -6.63 -2.14
CA GLY A 77 -12.64 -8.02 -1.78
C GLY A 77 -12.01 -9.03 -2.73
N GLU A 78 -12.15 -10.29 -2.36
CA GLU A 78 -11.64 -11.43 -3.14
C GLU A 78 -12.26 -11.53 -4.52
N ALA A 79 -13.52 -11.09 -4.69
CA ALA A 79 -14.20 -11.13 -5.99
C ALA A 79 -13.52 -10.18 -6.99
N TYR A 80 -13.16 -8.98 -6.56
CA TYR A 80 -12.41 -8.06 -7.41
C TYR A 80 -10.98 -8.54 -7.66
N ALA A 81 -10.28 -9.02 -6.64
CA ALA A 81 -8.92 -9.56 -6.80
C ALA A 81 -8.90 -10.73 -7.81
N ALA A 82 -9.88 -11.63 -7.75
CA ALA A 82 -10.03 -12.73 -8.71
C ALA A 82 -10.25 -12.23 -10.15
N ARG A 83 -11.06 -11.17 -10.33
CA ARG A 83 -11.23 -10.52 -11.65
C ARG A 83 -9.93 -9.96 -12.21
N CYS A 84 -9.03 -9.50 -11.35
CA CYS A 84 -7.70 -9.01 -11.72
C CYS A 84 -6.69 -10.14 -12.00
N GLY A 85 -7.03 -11.40 -11.76
CA GLY A 85 -6.05 -12.51 -11.74
C GLY A 85 -5.04 -12.36 -10.60
N ALA A 86 -5.42 -11.71 -9.51
CA ALA A 86 -4.58 -11.36 -8.38
C ALA A 86 -5.03 -12.08 -7.09
N ARG A 87 -4.15 -12.07 -6.07
CA ARG A 87 -4.50 -12.42 -4.70
C ARG A 87 -4.52 -11.18 -3.81
N LEU A 88 -5.28 -11.22 -2.73
CA LEU A 88 -5.15 -10.22 -1.67
C LEU A 88 -3.96 -10.55 -0.77
N MET A 89 -3.27 -9.49 -0.33
CA MET A 89 -2.21 -9.54 0.68
C MET A 89 -2.77 -9.22 2.06
N GLY A 90 -2.11 -9.71 3.10
CA GLY A 90 -2.35 -9.22 4.46
C GLY A 90 -1.87 -7.76 4.63
N GLU A 91 -2.16 -7.16 5.79
CA GLU A 91 -1.72 -5.79 6.13
C GLU A 91 -0.20 -5.65 6.23
N ALA A 92 0.49 -6.76 6.48
CA ALA A 92 1.95 -6.87 6.54
C ALA A 92 2.36 -8.22 5.94
N GLU A 93 3.24 -8.20 4.96
CA GLU A 93 3.74 -9.42 4.30
C GLU A 93 5.25 -9.34 4.15
N VAL A 94 5.95 -10.35 4.65
CA VAL A 94 7.40 -10.48 4.46
C VAL A 94 7.64 -11.22 3.16
N ILE A 95 8.43 -10.61 2.28
CA ILE A 95 8.92 -11.24 1.05
C ILE A 95 10.40 -11.51 1.17
N THR A 96 10.85 -12.60 0.57
CA THR A 96 12.27 -12.93 0.50
C THR A 96 12.71 -12.87 -0.97
N SER A 97 13.68 -12.01 -1.24
CA SER A 97 14.34 -11.93 -2.55
C SER A 97 15.84 -11.83 -2.30
N GLY A 98 16.55 -12.92 -2.47
CA GLY A 98 17.95 -13.03 -2.04
C GLY A 98 18.08 -13.35 -0.56
N LEU A 99 19.05 -12.74 0.13
CA LEU A 99 19.39 -13.06 1.52
C LEU A 99 18.67 -12.18 2.56
N ARG A 100 18.09 -11.06 2.15
CA ARG A 100 17.42 -10.12 3.08
C ARG A 100 15.91 -10.18 2.91
N PRO A 101 15.16 -10.50 3.97
CA PRO A 101 13.71 -10.39 3.96
C PRO A 101 13.29 -8.91 4.06
N ILE A 102 12.24 -8.55 3.30
CA ILE A 102 11.70 -7.19 3.25
C ILE A 102 10.24 -7.25 3.69
N LEU A 103 9.86 -6.41 4.63
CA LEU A 103 8.48 -6.23 5.05
C LEU A 103 7.78 -5.26 4.09
N LEU A 104 6.65 -5.69 3.57
CA LEU A 104 5.75 -4.86 2.76
C LEU A 104 4.55 -4.47 3.62
N MET A 105 4.21 -3.18 3.63
CA MET A 105 3.02 -2.63 4.29
C MET A 105 2.44 -1.48 3.48
N HIS A 106 1.15 -1.17 3.68
CA HIS A 106 0.64 0.12 3.19
C HIS A 106 1.30 1.29 3.92
N GLY A 107 1.36 1.24 5.24
CA GLY A 107 2.04 2.23 6.08
C GLY A 107 1.11 3.06 6.97
N ASP A 108 -0.18 3.08 6.71
CA ASP A 108 -1.18 3.85 7.46
C ASP A 108 -1.24 3.48 8.96
N SER A 109 -1.03 2.22 9.29
CA SER A 109 -0.98 1.75 10.69
C SER A 109 0.24 2.23 11.47
N LEU A 110 1.26 2.75 10.78
CA LEU A 110 2.48 3.27 11.38
C LEU A 110 2.38 4.77 11.73
N CYS A 111 1.35 5.47 11.25
CA CYS A 111 1.07 6.88 11.58
C CYS A 111 0.36 6.96 12.94
N THR A 112 1.01 6.46 14.00
CA THR A 112 0.40 6.30 15.33
C THR A 112 0.15 7.62 16.05
N ASP A 113 0.77 8.72 15.62
CA ASP A 113 0.59 10.05 16.18
C ASP A 113 -0.71 10.71 15.70
N ASP A 114 -1.32 10.21 14.62
CA ASP A 114 -2.66 10.60 14.17
C ASP A 114 -3.74 9.79 14.88
N ILE A 115 -3.99 10.12 16.15
CA ILE A 115 -4.94 9.40 17.01
C ILE A 115 -6.31 9.28 16.36
N GLY A 116 -6.85 10.39 15.83
CA GLY A 116 -8.19 10.39 15.23
C GLY A 116 -8.28 9.47 14.01
N TYR A 117 -7.23 9.41 13.19
CA TYR A 117 -7.15 8.46 12.10
C TYR A 117 -7.08 7.01 12.61
N GLN A 118 -6.25 6.72 13.61
CA GLN A 118 -6.10 5.36 14.16
C GLN A 118 -7.41 4.86 14.81
N GLU A 119 -8.17 5.73 15.47
CA GLU A 119 -9.51 5.39 15.99
C GLU A 119 -10.47 5.03 14.85
N PHE A 120 -10.54 5.86 13.81
CA PHE A 120 -11.34 5.58 12.62
C PHE A 120 -10.91 4.26 11.97
N ARG A 121 -9.60 4.07 11.74
CA ARG A 121 -9.03 2.85 11.18
C ARG A 121 -9.43 1.61 11.98
N SER A 122 -9.30 1.67 13.30
CA SER A 122 -9.66 0.57 14.19
C SER A 122 -11.12 0.17 14.09
N LEU A 123 -12.00 1.15 13.89
CA LEU A 123 -13.44 0.91 13.72
C LEU A 123 -13.72 0.24 12.36
N VAL A 124 -13.28 0.85 11.25
CA VAL A 124 -13.66 0.39 9.91
C VAL A 124 -12.97 -0.90 9.47
N ARG A 125 -11.91 -1.31 10.17
CA ARG A 125 -11.23 -2.60 9.94
C ARG A 125 -11.87 -3.75 10.71
N GLN A 126 -12.88 -3.51 11.56
CA GLN A 126 -13.59 -4.58 12.24
C GLN A 126 -14.45 -5.38 11.25
N PRO A 127 -14.39 -6.71 11.25
CA PRO A 127 -15.21 -7.53 10.34
C PRO A 127 -16.72 -7.27 10.46
N ALA A 128 -17.20 -7.05 11.68
CA ALA A 128 -18.61 -6.74 11.92
C ALA A 128 -19.02 -5.40 11.27
N TRP A 129 -18.20 -4.35 11.42
CA TRP A 129 -18.45 -3.06 10.77
C TRP A 129 -18.44 -3.20 9.24
N GLN A 130 -17.50 -3.94 8.68
CA GLN A 130 -17.42 -4.16 7.23
C GLN A 130 -18.63 -4.92 6.70
N ALA A 131 -19.08 -5.96 7.42
CA ALA A 131 -20.27 -6.72 7.03
C ALA A 131 -21.53 -5.84 7.06
N ASP A 132 -21.74 -5.04 8.11
CA ASP A 132 -22.85 -4.11 8.22
C ASP A 132 -22.81 -3.03 7.13
N PHE A 133 -21.63 -2.48 6.86
CA PHE A 133 -21.46 -1.47 5.83
C PHE A 133 -21.73 -2.03 4.43
N LEU A 134 -21.18 -3.18 4.08
CA LEU A 134 -21.40 -3.82 2.78
C LEU A 134 -22.85 -4.31 2.59
N GLY A 135 -23.57 -4.54 3.67
CA GLY A 135 -25.02 -4.82 3.64
C GLY A 135 -25.90 -3.61 3.34
N GLN A 136 -25.36 -2.39 3.36
CA GLN A 136 -26.12 -1.19 3.06
C GLN A 136 -26.32 -0.97 1.57
N PRO A 137 -27.38 -0.24 1.14
CA PRO A 137 -27.56 0.16 -0.25
C PRO A 137 -26.36 0.97 -0.76
N LEU A 138 -25.99 0.80 -2.03
CA LEU A 138 -24.87 1.52 -2.67
C LEU A 138 -24.91 3.04 -2.45
N ALA A 139 -26.11 3.64 -2.55
CA ALA A 139 -26.26 5.09 -2.33
C ALA A 139 -25.82 5.53 -0.94
N ALA A 140 -26.10 4.73 0.10
CA ALA A 140 -25.66 5.03 1.47
C ALA A 140 -24.14 4.86 1.61
N ARG A 141 -23.57 3.81 1.00
CA ARG A 141 -22.12 3.57 0.99
C ARG A 141 -21.36 4.69 0.26
N HIS A 142 -21.87 5.14 -0.88
CA HIS A 142 -21.31 6.30 -1.60
C HIS A 142 -21.36 7.57 -0.77
N ALA A 143 -22.48 7.85 -0.09
CA ALA A 143 -22.61 9.03 0.76
C ALA A 143 -21.61 9.00 1.92
N PHE A 144 -21.47 7.85 2.58
CA PHE A 144 -20.49 7.67 3.65
C PHE A 144 -19.06 7.89 3.14
N ALA A 145 -18.67 7.26 2.02
CA ALA A 145 -17.33 7.41 1.46
C ALA A 145 -17.02 8.88 1.08
N ALA A 146 -17.99 9.57 0.48
CA ALA A 146 -17.85 11.00 0.16
C ALA A 146 -17.65 11.87 1.41
N GLN A 147 -18.41 11.60 2.47
CA GLN A 147 -18.27 12.29 3.75
C GLN A 147 -16.92 12.02 4.41
N ALA A 148 -16.51 10.76 4.50
CA ALA A 148 -15.21 10.36 5.07
C ALA A 148 -14.05 11.01 4.32
N ARG A 149 -14.12 11.07 2.98
CA ARG A 149 -13.11 11.75 2.14
C ARG A 149 -13.08 13.27 2.36
N ALA A 150 -14.23 13.91 2.55
CA ALA A 150 -14.31 15.33 2.85
C ALA A 150 -13.67 15.64 4.22
N GLN A 151 -14.02 14.87 5.25
CA GLN A 151 -13.46 15.00 6.60
C GLN A 151 -11.93 14.75 6.61
N SER A 152 -11.47 13.73 5.87
CA SER A 152 -10.03 13.44 5.75
C SER A 152 -9.27 14.62 5.12
N ARG A 153 -9.79 15.23 4.04
CA ARG A 153 -9.15 16.41 3.40
C ARG A 153 -9.08 17.60 4.36
N GLU A 154 -10.17 17.87 5.08
CA GLU A 154 -10.24 18.96 6.07
C GLU A 154 -9.24 18.72 7.20
N ALA A 155 -9.23 17.52 7.78
CA ALA A 155 -8.29 17.12 8.81
C ALA A 155 -6.84 17.24 8.36
N THR A 156 -6.51 16.77 7.14
CA THR A 156 -5.16 16.85 6.57
C THR A 156 -4.70 18.28 6.36
N SER A 157 -5.60 19.19 5.94
CA SER A 157 -5.25 20.60 5.72
C SER A 157 -4.90 21.35 7.00
N SER A 158 -5.34 20.89 8.16
CA SER A 158 -5.14 21.50 9.47
C SER A 158 -4.06 20.83 10.32
N LYS A 159 -3.59 19.64 9.95
CA LYS A 159 -2.59 18.87 10.72
C LYS A 159 -1.17 19.27 10.38
N ALA A 160 -0.31 19.24 11.38
CA ALA A 160 1.13 19.35 11.16
C ALA A 160 1.64 18.15 10.32
N THR A 161 2.59 18.45 9.45
CA THR A 161 3.14 17.47 8.49
C THR A 161 3.76 16.25 9.18
N GLU A 162 4.33 16.46 10.38
CA GLU A 162 4.98 15.41 11.18
C GLU A 162 3.99 14.38 11.72
N ILE A 163 2.77 14.81 12.09
CA ILE A 163 1.71 13.91 12.61
C ILE A 163 1.22 12.92 11.53
N MET A 164 1.32 13.33 10.27
CA MET A 164 0.90 12.53 9.12
C MET A 164 1.99 11.60 8.60
N ASP A 165 3.20 11.63 9.15
CA ASP A 165 4.26 10.68 8.81
C ASP A 165 4.22 9.46 9.73
N VAL A 166 4.95 8.42 9.39
CA VAL A 166 5.06 7.23 10.22
C VAL A 166 5.87 7.55 11.48
N ASN A 167 5.42 7.03 12.60
CA ASN A 167 6.13 7.13 13.87
C ASN A 167 7.33 6.16 13.88
N GLN A 168 8.53 6.66 14.20
CA GLN A 168 9.76 5.85 14.14
C GLN A 168 9.73 4.68 15.14
N VAL A 169 9.10 4.85 16.31
CA VAL A 169 8.95 3.76 17.29
C VAL A 169 8.05 2.66 16.74
N ALA A 170 6.95 3.04 16.08
CA ALA A 170 6.05 2.07 15.43
C ALA A 170 6.77 1.31 14.30
N VAL A 171 7.63 1.99 13.52
CA VAL A 171 8.48 1.35 12.51
C VAL A 171 9.40 0.32 13.15
N GLN A 172 10.11 0.67 14.21
CA GLN A 172 11.00 -0.28 14.90
C GLN A 172 10.23 -1.46 15.48
N GLN A 173 9.08 -1.22 16.10
CA GLN A 173 8.24 -2.28 16.66
C GLN A 173 7.76 -3.29 15.60
N VAL A 174 7.37 -2.81 14.43
CA VAL A 174 6.92 -3.72 13.36
C VAL A 174 8.09 -4.49 12.75
N LEU A 175 9.27 -3.91 12.64
CA LEU A 175 10.48 -4.62 12.23
C LEU A 175 10.85 -5.75 13.21
N VAL A 176 10.83 -5.47 14.52
CA VAL A 176 11.01 -6.50 15.57
C VAL A 176 9.99 -7.61 15.44
N LYS A 177 8.70 -7.22 15.35
CA LYS A 177 7.58 -8.18 15.26
C LYS A 177 7.74 -9.18 14.12
N HIS A 178 8.29 -8.72 12.99
CA HIS A 178 8.46 -9.54 11.78
C HIS A 178 9.87 -10.11 11.60
N GLY A 179 10.83 -9.77 12.47
CA GLY A 179 12.20 -10.28 12.42
C GLY A 179 12.96 -9.82 11.18
N VAL A 180 12.76 -8.57 10.77
CA VAL A 180 13.36 -7.98 9.55
C VAL A 180 13.96 -6.61 9.81
N CYS A 181 14.86 -6.18 8.94
CA CYS A 181 15.49 -4.85 9.00
C CYS A 181 15.06 -3.91 7.86
N ASP A 182 14.38 -4.42 6.84
CA ASP A 182 13.97 -3.62 5.69
C ASP A 182 12.45 -3.54 5.60
N LEU A 183 11.95 -2.30 5.46
CA LEU A 183 10.54 -1.96 5.28
C LEU A 183 10.34 -1.21 3.97
N LEU A 184 9.36 -1.62 3.17
CA LEU A 184 8.87 -0.90 2.00
C LEU A 184 7.39 -0.57 2.21
N HIS A 185 7.01 0.70 2.11
CA HIS A 185 5.63 1.14 2.30
C HIS A 185 5.26 2.34 1.43
N GLY A 186 3.97 2.64 1.35
CA GLY A 186 3.37 3.79 0.67
C GLY A 186 2.79 4.82 1.64
N HIS A 187 1.52 5.17 1.45
CA HIS A 187 0.64 5.98 2.28
C HIS A 187 1.04 7.45 2.46
N THR A 188 2.25 7.73 2.91
CA THR A 188 2.67 9.11 3.25
C THR A 188 2.99 9.98 2.04
N HIS A 189 3.09 9.41 0.84
CA HIS A 189 3.40 10.09 -0.42
C HIS A 189 4.71 10.90 -0.38
N ARG A 190 5.69 10.44 0.43
CA ARG A 190 7.00 11.10 0.62
C ARG A 190 8.13 10.19 0.21
N PRO A 191 8.35 9.99 -1.12
CA PRO A 191 9.28 9.01 -1.61
C PRO A 191 10.71 9.28 -1.13
N LYS A 192 11.24 8.36 -0.35
CA LYS A 192 12.57 8.47 0.24
C LYS A 192 13.05 7.11 0.76
N VAL A 193 14.37 6.93 0.77
CA VAL A 193 15.02 5.86 1.53
C VAL A 193 15.58 6.47 2.81
N HIS A 194 15.14 5.95 3.96
CA HIS A 194 15.65 6.30 5.27
C HIS A 194 16.54 5.16 5.75
N GLU A 195 17.78 5.48 6.09
CA GLU A 195 18.73 4.54 6.68
C GLU A 195 18.89 4.88 8.16
N PHE A 196 18.88 3.88 9.02
CA PHE A 196 19.02 4.06 10.46
C PHE A 196 19.62 2.81 11.09
N ALA A 197 20.17 2.98 12.28
CA ALA A 197 20.64 1.88 13.09
C ALA A 197 19.47 1.29 13.87
N PHE A 198 19.41 -0.04 13.96
CA PHE A 198 18.33 -0.78 14.56
C PHE A 198 18.89 -1.92 15.43
N GLY A 199 18.69 -1.80 16.72
CA GLY A 199 19.15 -2.76 17.75
C GLY A 199 18.00 -3.51 18.41
N GLY A 200 16.97 -3.87 17.66
CA GLY A 200 15.74 -4.39 18.24
C GLY A 200 15.49 -5.88 18.08
N LEU A 201 16.28 -6.61 17.30
CA LEU A 201 16.11 -8.05 17.18
C LEU A 201 16.76 -8.76 18.38
N PRO A 202 16.02 -9.67 19.06
CA PRO A 202 16.51 -10.31 20.26
C PRO A 202 17.85 -11.06 20.05
N GLY A 203 18.86 -10.70 20.82
CA GLY A 203 20.17 -11.37 20.79
C GLY A 203 21.11 -10.90 19.67
N GLU A 204 20.77 -9.85 18.96
CA GLU A 204 21.59 -9.28 17.91
C GLU A 204 22.09 -7.88 18.29
N ASP A 205 23.32 -7.55 17.83
CA ASP A 205 23.86 -6.21 17.90
C ASP A 205 23.08 -5.27 16.98
N GLU A 206 23.27 -3.96 17.18
CA GLU A 206 22.72 -2.94 16.32
C GLU A 206 23.13 -3.15 14.85
N GLN A 207 22.16 -3.23 13.96
CA GLN A 207 22.37 -3.48 12.54
C GLN A 207 21.74 -2.38 11.66
N PRO A 208 22.25 -2.21 10.43
CA PRO A 208 21.65 -1.28 9.49
C PRO A 208 20.26 -1.72 9.07
N ALA A 209 19.31 -0.81 9.14
CA ALA A 209 17.93 -0.99 8.70
C ALA A 209 17.55 0.07 7.68
N THR A 210 16.59 -0.26 6.81
CA THR A 210 16.08 0.68 5.82
C THR A 210 14.56 0.76 5.83
N ARG A 211 14.05 1.98 5.63
CA ARG A 211 12.65 2.25 5.36
C ARG A 211 12.55 2.96 4.02
N THR A 212 12.02 2.29 3.02
CA THR A 212 11.78 2.84 1.69
C THR A 212 10.32 3.22 1.55
N VAL A 213 10.06 4.45 1.13
CA VAL A 213 8.72 5.02 0.96
C VAL A 213 8.46 5.22 -0.53
N LEU A 214 7.31 4.73 -1.01
CA LEU A 214 6.83 5.01 -2.36
C LEU A 214 6.02 6.30 -2.39
N GLY A 215 6.08 7.02 -3.50
CA GLY A 215 5.24 8.17 -3.78
C GLY A 215 3.85 7.79 -4.30
N ASP A 216 3.01 8.80 -4.51
CA ASP A 216 1.72 8.67 -5.15
C ASP A 216 1.83 8.49 -6.68
N TRP A 217 0.68 8.28 -7.30
CA TRP A 217 0.56 8.13 -8.75
C TRP A 217 -0.22 9.30 -9.39
N GLU A 218 -0.05 10.52 -8.89
CA GLU A 218 -0.74 11.68 -9.45
C GLU A 218 -0.15 12.11 -10.80
N THR A 219 1.13 12.44 -10.82
CA THR A 219 1.84 12.91 -12.03
C THR A 219 2.88 11.91 -12.54
N SER A 220 3.33 11.04 -11.67
CA SER A 220 4.34 9.99 -11.93
C SER A 220 3.93 8.71 -11.24
N ALA A 221 4.24 7.56 -11.83
CA ALA A 221 4.10 6.28 -11.15
C ALA A 221 5.39 5.97 -10.38
N TRP A 222 5.26 5.74 -9.07
CA TRP A 222 6.37 5.31 -8.22
C TRP A 222 6.36 3.79 -8.07
N PHE A 223 7.51 3.18 -8.26
CA PHE A 223 7.68 1.74 -8.06
C PHE A 223 9.05 1.45 -7.47
N ALA A 224 9.18 0.33 -6.79
CA ALA A 224 10.45 -0.23 -6.37
C ALA A 224 10.66 -1.58 -7.06
N GLN A 225 11.86 -1.81 -7.57
CA GLN A 225 12.28 -3.11 -8.04
C GLN A 225 13.05 -3.83 -6.93
N ILE A 226 12.69 -5.09 -6.69
CA ILE A 226 13.39 -5.92 -5.71
C ILE A 226 14.08 -7.04 -6.46
N HIS A 227 15.39 -7.01 -6.45
CA HIS A 227 16.22 -8.04 -7.09
C HIS A 227 17.34 -8.48 -6.14
N ALA A 228 17.46 -9.79 -5.93
CA ALA A 228 18.48 -10.38 -5.04
C ALA A 228 18.55 -9.78 -3.63
N GLY A 229 17.43 -9.28 -3.09
CA GLY A 229 17.34 -8.66 -1.78
C GLY A 229 17.69 -7.17 -1.75
N GLU A 230 17.96 -6.56 -2.89
CA GLU A 230 18.15 -5.11 -3.00
C GLU A 230 16.90 -4.43 -3.53
N ILE A 231 16.57 -3.26 -2.97
CA ILE A 231 15.49 -2.38 -3.40
C ILE A 231 16.10 -1.25 -4.23
N SER A 232 15.60 -1.05 -5.44
CA SER A 232 16.03 0.03 -6.34
C SER A 232 14.86 0.84 -6.88
#